data_2bfa9ec1fb7bbf045e37c724f9dbd90b
#
_entry.id   2bfa9ec1fb7bbf045e37c724f9dbd90b
#
_cell.length_a   1.000
_cell.length_b   1.000
_cell.length_c   1.000
_cell.angle_alpha   90.00
_cell.angle_beta   90.00
_cell.angle_gamma   90.00
#
_symmetry.space_group_name_H-M   'P 1'
#
loop_
_entity.id
_entity.type
_entity.pdbx_description
1 polymer ?
#
loop_
_entity_poly.entity_id
_entity_poly.type
_entity_poly.pdbx_seq_one_letter_code
_entity_poly.pdbx_strand_id
1 'polypeptide(L)'
;MYERYEYSSNVGIANLLDRYLSKKDLKDCLTKYGFGKTTGIELSREQDGDIQFNYPIEVATAGFGQGITTTAIQQLQALTMIANNGRMLKPHIIDRIVDPNSGEVTYKSKVEKSEQLVSTTTINKMKDLMYNVIHGTDPGSTGYMYKIDGFDIIGKTGTAQIYDTETGEWLSGKNDYIFSFTGLYPKEDPEIIIYAAMRKPTWGTSNGLAEASKDVMQSIAKYRNMFSDVTSPTTINEYTMNNYMNKSVIDVKAELDTMGVKQVIIGNGDKVIKQYPNKGDQVLSSDTVYLITNDSNPTIPDMTGWARSDAIRMIEFLGLSHEEEGYGYVTSQSIPGGTPKGSNTTIKITLSEKYDLNAGQTGETPAQ
;
A
#
# COMPACT_ATOMS: atom_id res chain seq x y z
N MET A 1 -1.23 -26.80 18.99
CA MET A 1 -1.02 -25.33 18.96
C MET A 1 -1.05 -24.81 17.53
N TYR A 2 -0.41 -25.48 16.59
CA TYR A 2 -0.34 -25.07 15.17
C TYR A 2 -1.75 -24.88 14.55
N GLU A 3 -2.58 -25.91 14.55
CA GLU A 3 -3.95 -25.86 14.04
C GLU A 3 -4.81 -24.75 14.66
N ARG A 4 -4.66 -24.49 15.97
CA ARG A 4 -5.41 -23.46 16.67
C ARG A 4 -5.04 -22.03 16.23
N TYR A 5 -3.78 -21.82 15.85
CA TYR A 5 -3.33 -20.54 15.31
C TYR A 5 -3.81 -20.37 13.87
N GLU A 6 -3.76 -21.42 13.07
CA GLU A 6 -4.23 -21.46 11.68
C GLU A 6 -5.72 -21.15 11.56
N TYR A 7 -6.55 -21.71 12.47
CA TYR A 7 -7.99 -21.44 12.56
C TYR A 7 -8.34 -20.16 13.30
N SER A 8 -7.37 -19.41 13.77
CA SER A 8 -7.62 -18.20 14.58
C SER A 8 -8.53 -18.46 15.79
N SER A 9 -8.30 -19.55 16.53
CA SER A 9 -9.18 -20.03 17.60
C SER A 9 -9.10 -19.13 18.85
N ASN A 10 -10.15 -18.35 19.12
CA ASN A 10 -10.29 -17.55 20.34
C ASN A 10 -10.19 -18.41 21.60
N VAL A 11 -10.85 -19.60 21.60
CA VAL A 11 -10.77 -20.56 22.71
C VAL A 11 -9.34 -21.07 22.89
N GLY A 12 -8.60 -21.26 21.79
CA GLY A 12 -7.19 -21.66 21.85
C GLY A 12 -6.32 -20.63 22.55
N ILE A 13 -6.50 -19.35 22.23
CA ILE A 13 -5.77 -18.24 22.87
C ILE A 13 -6.22 -18.05 24.32
N ALA A 14 -7.52 -18.09 24.62
CA ALA A 14 -8.02 -17.98 25.99
C ALA A 14 -7.42 -19.07 26.90
N ASN A 15 -7.38 -20.33 26.43
CA ASN A 15 -6.75 -21.42 27.17
C ASN A 15 -5.22 -21.22 27.35
N LEU A 16 -4.54 -20.61 26.39
CA LEU A 16 -3.12 -20.33 26.48
C LEU A 16 -2.85 -19.26 27.56
N LEU A 17 -3.67 -18.22 27.60
CA LEU A 17 -3.60 -17.18 28.61
C LEU A 17 -3.90 -17.76 30.01
N ASP A 18 -4.98 -18.52 30.15
CA ASP A 18 -5.37 -19.10 31.43
C ASP A 18 -4.26 -19.99 32.03
N ARG A 19 -3.53 -20.74 31.20
CA ARG A 19 -2.56 -21.76 31.65
C ARG A 19 -1.12 -21.27 31.72
N TYR A 20 -0.73 -20.29 30.89
CA TYR A 20 0.70 -20.02 30.65
C TYR A 20 1.07 -18.53 30.72
N LEU A 21 0.11 -17.60 30.68
CA LEU A 21 0.39 -16.17 30.68
C LEU A 21 -0.49 -15.43 31.68
N SER A 22 0.13 -14.75 32.63
CA SER A 22 -0.60 -13.86 33.53
C SER A 22 -1.04 -12.57 32.82
N LYS A 23 -2.02 -11.86 33.41
CA LYS A 23 -2.40 -10.51 32.97
C LYS A 23 -1.17 -9.59 32.83
N LYS A 24 -0.25 -9.66 33.80
CA LYS A 24 0.96 -8.86 33.77
C LYS A 24 1.86 -9.22 32.57
N ASP A 25 2.07 -10.52 32.32
CA ASP A 25 2.90 -10.97 31.21
C ASP A 25 2.33 -10.53 29.87
N LEU A 26 1.00 -10.62 29.69
CA LEU A 26 0.34 -10.14 28.48
C LEU A 26 0.57 -8.63 28.27
N LYS A 27 0.35 -7.83 29.33
CA LYS A 27 0.55 -6.38 29.27
C LYS A 27 2.00 -6.01 28.97
N ASP A 28 2.92 -6.67 29.67
CA ASP A 28 4.36 -6.45 29.47
C ASP A 28 4.79 -6.78 28.03
N CYS A 29 4.28 -7.88 27.46
CA CYS A 29 4.53 -8.26 26.07
C CYS A 29 3.97 -7.21 25.08
N LEU A 30 2.71 -6.80 25.23
CA LEU A 30 2.10 -5.79 24.36
C LEU A 30 2.89 -4.47 24.41
N THR A 31 3.24 -4.00 25.61
CA THR A 31 4.04 -2.78 25.79
C THR A 31 5.44 -2.92 25.19
N LYS A 32 6.08 -4.08 25.37
CA LYS A 32 7.40 -4.40 24.81
C LYS A 32 7.40 -4.38 23.29
N TYR A 33 6.28 -4.77 22.67
CA TYR A 33 6.10 -4.80 21.21
C TYR A 33 5.56 -3.47 20.64
N GLY A 34 5.53 -2.40 21.45
CA GLY A 34 5.22 -1.05 21.01
C GLY A 34 3.76 -0.64 21.10
N PHE A 35 2.85 -1.51 21.56
CA PHE A 35 1.44 -1.17 21.71
C PHE A 35 1.21 -0.26 22.95
N GLY A 36 0.20 0.60 22.85
CA GLY A 36 -0.16 1.56 23.91
C GLY A 36 0.78 2.76 24.03
N LYS A 37 1.57 3.05 23.00
CA LYS A 37 2.43 4.24 22.89
C LYS A 37 2.66 4.60 21.42
N THR A 38 2.96 5.87 21.16
CA THR A 38 3.31 6.33 19.81
C THR A 38 4.59 5.66 19.30
N THR A 39 4.69 5.44 17.98
CA THR A 39 5.87 4.84 17.33
C THR A 39 6.97 5.86 17.11
N GLY A 40 6.62 7.16 17.10
CA GLY A 40 7.52 8.26 16.80
C GLY A 40 7.81 8.42 15.29
N ILE A 41 6.91 7.94 14.42
CA ILE A 41 6.93 8.27 12.99
C ILE A 41 6.74 9.78 12.79
N GLU A 42 7.32 10.34 11.71
CA GLU A 42 7.30 11.79 11.44
C GLU A 42 5.92 12.29 10.95
N LEU A 43 4.85 11.85 11.58
CA LEU A 43 3.48 12.31 11.33
C LEU A 43 2.94 13.05 12.55
N SER A 44 2.26 14.17 12.32
CA SER A 44 1.60 14.91 13.38
C SER A 44 0.36 14.16 13.90
N ARG A 45 0.07 14.27 15.20
CA ARG A 45 -1.12 13.70 15.85
C ARG A 45 -1.17 12.17 15.83
N GLU A 46 -0.03 11.50 15.91
CA GLU A 46 0.01 10.07 16.10
C GLU A 46 -0.73 9.69 17.39
N GLN A 47 -1.56 8.63 17.32
CA GLN A 47 -2.32 8.12 18.45
C GLN A 47 -1.58 6.94 19.07
N ASP A 48 -1.66 6.80 20.39
CA ASP A 48 -1.00 5.75 21.17
C ASP A 48 -1.85 4.48 21.34
N GLY A 49 -3.13 4.53 20.92
CA GLY A 49 -4.07 3.43 21.15
C GLY A 49 -4.41 3.24 22.61
N ASP A 50 -5.06 2.12 22.96
CA ASP A 50 -5.39 1.76 24.33
C ASP A 50 -5.24 0.25 24.54
N ILE A 51 -4.42 -0.13 25.53
CA ILE A 51 -4.18 -1.52 25.94
C ILE A 51 -4.55 -1.72 27.43
N GLN A 52 -5.50 -0.94 27.94
CA GLN A 52 -5.98 -1.09 29.31
C GLN A 52 -6.98 -2.24 29.38
N PHE A 53 -6.75 -3.14 30.32
CA PHE A 53 -7.70 -4.19 30.70
C PHE A 53 -7.61 -4.42 32.21
N ASN A 54 -8.78 -4.40 32.87
CA ASN A 54 -8.88 -4.42 34.33
C ASN A 54 -9.44 -5.75 34.83
N TYR A 55 -10.38 -6.35 34.11
CA TYR A 55 -11.09 -7.55 34.49
C TYR A 55 -10.55 -8.80 33.80
N PRO A 56 -10.71 -10.00 34.41
CA PRO A 56 -10.24 -11.26 33.79
C PRO A 56 -10.78 -11.49 32.37
N ILE A 57 -12.02 -11.13 32.11
CA ILE A 57 -12.63 -11.29 30.78
C ILE A 57 -11.94 -10.39 29.75
N GLU A 58 -11.56 -9.18 30.13
CA GLU A 58 -10.85 -8.24 29.23
C GLU A 58 -9.44 -8.75 28.90
N VAL A 59 -8.78 -9.42 29.84
CA VAL A 59 -7.49 -10.08 29.59
C VAL A 59 -7.65 -11.18 28.55
N ALA A 60 -8.68 -12.02 28.69
CA ALA A 60 -8.96 -13.09 27.75
C ALA A 60 -9.30 -12.55 26.35
N THR A 61 -10.13 -11.50 26.28
CA THR A 61 -10.51 -10.87 25.00
C THR A 61 -9.34 -10.11 24.37
N ALA A 62 -8.53 -9.41 25.13
CA ALA A 62 -7.32 -8.73 24.64
C ALA A 62 -6.33 -9.72 24.01
N GLY A 63 -6.25 -10.96 24.52
CA GLY A 63 -5.39 -11.99 23.97
C GLY A 63 -5.70 -12.39 22.53
N PHE A 64 -6.96 -12.27 22.10
CA PHE A 64 -7.35 -12.48 20.71
C PHE A 64 -7.75 -11.18 19.98
N GLY A 65 -7.35 -10.02 20.53
CA GLY A 65 -7.43 -8.72 19.87
C GLY A 65 -8.75 -7.96 20.03
N GLN A 66 -9.56 -8.31 21.04
CA GLN A 66 -10.80 -7.60 21.38
C GLN A 66 -10.62 -6.77 22.66
N GLY A 67 -11.26 -5.60 22.72
CA GLY A 67 -11.21 -4.74 23.90
C GLY A 67 -9.92 -3.93 24.05
N ILE A 68 -9.06 -3.94 23.04
CA ILE A 68 -7.88 -3.06 22.93
C ILE A 68 -7.95 -2.26 21.64
N THR A 69 -7.33 -1.09 21.61
CA THR A 69 -7.22 -0.25 20.43
C THR A 69 -5.76 -0.10 20.03
N THR A 70 -5.47 -0.35 18.77
CA THR A 70 -4.13 -0.19 18.19
C THR A 70 -4.19 0.60 16.90
N THR A 71 -3.10 1.24 16.50
CA THR A 71 -3.00 1.93 15.22
C THR A 71 -2.37 1.03 14.16
N ALA A 72 -2.64 1.31 12.89
CA ALA A 72 -2.03 0.59 11.77
C ALA A 72 -0.49 0.65 11.83
N ILE A 73 0.08 1.80 12.20
CA ILE A 73 1.52 1.97 12.28
C ILE A 73 2.15 1.20 13.44
N GLN A 74 1.44 1.05 14.57
CA GLN A 74 1.88 0.16 15.66
C GLN A 74 1.91 -1.29 15.22
N GLN A 75 0.90 -1.75 14.45
CA GLN A 75 0.87 -3.09 13.88
C GLN A 75 2.07 -3.31 12.94
N LEU A 76 2.32 -2.37 12.02
CA LEU A 76 3.48 -2.42 11.13
C LEU A 76 4.80 -2.44 11.91
N GLN A 77 4.96 -1.57 12.93
CA GLN A 77 6.15 -1.54 13.76
C GLN A 77 6.40 -2.88 14.47
N ALA A 78 5.37 -3.45 15.09
CA ALA A 78 5.47 -4.75 15.75
C ALA A 78 5.85 -5.88 14.77
N LEU A 79 5.30 -5.87 13.54
CA LEU A 79 5.60 -6.84 12.51
C LEU A 79 7.03 -6.75 11.99
N THR A 80 7.68 -5.58 12.07
CA THR A 80 9.11 -5.47 11.73
C THR A 80 9.98 -6.39 12.57
N MET A 81 9.55 -6.75 13.77
CA MET A 81 10.25 -7.71 14.63
C MET A 81 10.30 -9.11 13.98
N ILE A 82 9.23 -9.52 13.29
CA ILE A 82 9.20 -10.80 12.56
C ILE A 82 10.13 -10.73 11.34
N ALA A 83 10.11 -9.60 10.62
CA ALA A 83 10.99 -9.39 9.47
C ALA A 83 12.48 -9.29 9.86
N ASN A 84 12.80 -8.73 11.03
CA ASN A 84 14.18 -8.45 11.46
C ASN A 84 14.66 -9.39 12.58
N ASN A 85 14.30 -10.66 12.51
CA ASN A 85 14.82 -11.70 13.40
C ASN A 85 14.72 -11.40 14.89
N GLY A 86 13.62 -10.76 15.31
CA GLY A 86 13.31 -10.45 16.69
C GLY A 86 13.72 -9.06 17.17
N ARG A 87 14.13 -8.18 16.26
CA ARG A 87 14.41 -6.76 16.53
C ARG A 87 13.38 -5.88 15.85
N MET A 88 12.78 -4.98 16.59
CA MET A 88 11.78 -4.05 16.09
C MET A 88 12.45 -2.81 15.48
N LEU A 89 11.91 -2.30 14.38
CA LEU A 89 12.36 -1.07 13.75
C LEU A 89 11.45 0.09 14.14
N LYS A 90 12.02 1.29 14.25
CA LYS A 90 11.25 2.52 14.29
C LYS A 90 10.82 2.87 12.86
N PRO A 91 9.52 3.05 12.60
CA PRO A 91 9.05 3.47 11.27
C PRO A 91 9.47 4.91 10.97
N HIS A 92 9.75 5.21 9.69
CA HIS A 92 10.01 6.55 9.20
C HIS A 92 9.47 6.69 7.78
N ILE A 93 9.15 7.91 7.36
CA ILE A 93 8.66 8.26 6.02
C ILE A 93 9.54 9.32 5.34
N ILE A 94 10.44 9.97 6.09
CA ILE A 94 11.38 10.95 5.56
C ILE A 94 12.72 10.24 5.35
N ASP A 95 13.12 10.04 4.09
CA ASP A 95 14.46 9.53 3.79
C ASP A 95 15.51 10.62 4.03
N ARG A 96 15.32 11.80 3.41
CA ARG A 96 16.26 12.92 3.50
C ARG A 96 15.56 14.26 3.28
N ILE A 97 16.18 15.33 3.78
CA ILE A 97 15.81 16.71 3.50
C ILE A 97 16.98 17.36 2.78
N VAL A 98 16.70 17.97 1.63
CA VAL A 98 17.70 18.63 0.78
C VAL A 98 17.40 20.13 0.74
N ASP A 99 18.41 20.97 0.95
CA ASP A 99 18.28 22.40 0.75
C ASP A 99 18.12 22.68 -0.76
N PRO A 100 17.03 23.35 -1.18
CA PRO A 100 16.74 23.55 -2.60
C PRO A 100 17.72 24.50 -3.31
N ASN A 101 18.46 25.33 -2.55
CA ASN A 101 19.38 26.30 -3.14
C ASN A 101 20.81 25.76 -3.27
N SER A 102 21.28 25.04 -2.25
CA SER A 102 22.63 24.49 -2.22
C SER A 102 22.74 23.06 -2.73
N GLY A 103 21.62 22.30 -2.74
CA GLY A 103 21.61 20.86 -2.99
C GLY A 103 22.19 20.02 -1.83
N GLU A 104 22.51 20.67 -0.70
CA GLU A 104 23.06 19.98 0.46
C GLU A 104 21.99 19.17 1.19
N VAL A 105 22.34 17.93 1.58
CA VAL A 105 21.47 17.09 2.42
C VAL A 105 21.58 17.56 3.86
N THR A 106 20.55 18.27 4.36
CA THR A 106 20.50 18.81 5.73
C THR A 106 20.04 17.78 6.76
N TYR A 107 19.31 16.76 6.33
CA TYR A 107 18.88 15.62 7.14
C TYR A 107 18.90 14.35 6.30
N LYS A 108 19.30 13.23 6.92
CA LYS A 108 19.16 11.89 6.37
C LYS A 108 18.69 10.95 7.48
N SER A 109 17.64 10.17 7.21
CA SER A 109 17.12 9.21 8.18
C SER A 109 18.15 8.13 8.50
N LYS A 110 18.04 7.58 9.70
CA LYS A 110 18.86 6.46 10.17
C LYS A 110 17.96 5.32 10.58
N VAL A 111 18.34 4.10 10.26
CA VAL A 111 17.62 2.91 10.71
C VAL A 111 17.84 2.73 12.21
N GLU A 112 16.77 2.92 12.99
CA GLU A 112 16.76 2.71 14.43
C GLU A 112 16.19 1.32 14.73
N LYS A 113 16.97 0.47 15.43
CA LYS A 113 16.59 -0.90 15.80
C LYS A 113 16.54 -1.04 17.31
N SER A 114 15.55 -1.79 17.81
CA SER A 114 15.52 -2.20 19.22
C SER A 114 16.64 -3.18 19.57
N GLU A 115 16.82 -3.44 20.85
CA GLU A 115 17.50 -4.66 21.30
C GLU A 115 16.77 -5.93 20.80
N GLN A 116 17.35 -7.10 21.06
CA GLN A 116 16.73 -8.39 20.74
C GLN A 116 15.51 -8.60 21.63
N LEU A 117 14.30 -8.45 21.12
CA LEU A 117 13.06 -8.62 21.87
C LEU A 117 12.59 -10.08 21.93
N VAL A 118 12.80 -10.81 20.82
CA VAL A 118 12.40 -12.22 20.66
C VAL A 118 13.54 -12.98 20.03
N SER A 119 13.75 -14.22 20.44
CA SER A 119 14.82 -15.08 19.85
C SER A 119 14.52 -15.42 18.38
N THR A 120 15.56 -15.54 17.56
CA THR A 120 15.44 -15.96 16.15
C THR A 120 14.71 -17.29 16.01
N THR A 121 14.96 -18.24 16.94
CA THR A 121 14.25 -19.54 16.94
C THR A 121 12.73 -19.36 17.10
N THR A 122 12.28 -18.43 17.95
CA THR A 122 10.86 -18.15 18.14
C THR A 122 10.29 -17.46 16.90
N ILE A 123 11.04 -16.53 16.29
CA ILE A 123 10.63 -15.86 15.05
C ILE A 123 10.45 -16.87 13.91
N ASN A 124 11.37 -17.80 13.72
CA ASN A 124 11.25 -18.82 12.67
C ASN A 124 10.00 -19.70 12.87
N LYS A 125 9.73 -20.12 14.11
CA LYS A 125 8.48 -20.83 14.43
C LYS A 125 7.23 -19.99 14.16
N MET A 126 7.29 -18.68 14.39
CA MET A 126 6.17 -17.78 14.10
C MET A 126 5.98 -17.63 12.59
N LYS A 127 7.06 -17.49 11.81
CA LYS A 127 6.98 -17.49 10.34
C LYS A 127 6.34 -18.77 9.80
N ASP A 128 6.67 -19.94 10.35
CA ASP A 128 6.06 -21.21 9.98
C ASP A 128 4.57 -21.26 10.32
N LEU A 129 4.16 -20.75 11.49
CA LEU A 129 2.75 -20.64 11.87
C LEU A 129 2.00 -19.69 10.93
N MET A 130 2.55 -18.53 10.62
CA MET A 130 1.95 -17.55 9.71
C MET A 130 1.89 -18.06 8.27
N TYR A 131 2.87 -18.90 7.86
CA TYR A 131 2.82 -19.55 6.55
C TYR A 131 1.64 -20.50 6.45
N ASN A 132 1.42 -21.34 7.47
CA ASN A 132 0.30 -22.28 7.49
C ASN A 132 -1.08 -21.60 7.47
N VAL A 133 -1.21 -20.38 8.02
CA VAL A 133 -2.47 -19.60 7.91
C VAL A 133 -2.86 -19.37 6.46
N ILE A 134 -1.90 -19.19 5.55
CA ILE A 134 -2.13 -18.88 4.13
C ILE A 134 -2.05 -20.13 3.24
N HIS A 135 -1.09 -21.02 3.51
CA HIS A 135 -0.76 -22.16 2.66
C HIS A 135 -1.19 -23.51 3.23
N GLY A 136 -1.76 -23.51 4.44
CA GLY A 136 -2.30 -24.73 5.04
C GLY A 136 -3.32 -25.40 4.12
N THR A 137 -3.34 -26.74 4.16
CA THR A 137 -4.24 -27.57 3.34
C THR A 137 -5.58 -27.79 4.00
N ASP A 138 -5.74 -27.39 5.26
CA ASP A 138 -6.96 -27.58 6.01
C ASP A 138 -8.03 -26.57 5.58
N PRO A 139 -9.27 -27.03 5.32
CA PRO A 139 -10.39 -26.16 4.94
C PRO A 139 -10.74 -25.05 5.95
N GLY A 140 -10.28 -25.19 7.21
CA GLY A 140 -10.46 -24.19 8.26
C GLY A 140 -9.43 -23.08 8.29
N SER A 141 -8.42 -23.12 7.43
CA SER A 141 -7.39 -22.09 7.34
C SER A 141 -7.96 -20.72 6.96
N THR A 142 -7.79 -19.73 7.83
CA THR A 142 -8.47 -18.43 7.69
C THR A 142 -7.85 -17.50 6.65
N GLY A 143 -6.63 -17.77 6.22
CA GLY A 143 -5.85 -16.91 5.34
C GLY A 143 -5.74 -17.40 3.90
N TYR A 144 -6.33 -18.52 3.53
CA TYR A 144 -6.14 -19.13 2.21
C TYR A 144 -6.50 -18.17 1.05
N MET A 145 -7.45 -17.26 1.26
CA MET A 145 -7.87 -16.28 0.25
C MET A 145 -6.78 -15.25 -0.08
N TYR A 146 -5.76 -15.11 0.78
CA TYR A 146 -4.61 -14.25 0.55
C TYR A 146 -3.46 -14.95 -0.17
N LYS A 147 -3.61 -16.25 -0.47
CA LYS A 147 -2.61 -17.00 -1.23
C LYS A 147 -2.43 -16.43 -2.62
N ILE A 148 -1.17 -16.28 -3.01
CA ILE A 148 -0.75 -15.87 -4.34
C ILE A 148 0.15 -16.97 -4.89
N ASP A 149 -0.15 -17.47 -6.08
CA ASP A 149 0.65 -18.51 -6.69
C ASP A 149 2.07 -18.02 -6.96
N GLY A 150 3.06 -18.81 -6.60
CA GLY A 150 4.46 -18.46 -6.72
C GLY A 150 5.01 -17.56 -5.60
N PHE A 151 4.19 -17.19 -4.59
CA PHE A 151 4.62 -16.40 -3.43
C PHE A 151 4.57 -17.25 -2.16
N ASP A 152 5.63 -17.18 -1.38
CA ASP A 152 5.71 -17.74 -0.03
C ASP A 152 5.29 -16.73 1.05
N ILE A 153 4.23 -15.98 0.75
CA ILE A 153 3.68 -14.98 1.68
C ILE A 153 3.28 -15.62 3.01
N ILE A 154 3.62 -14.95 4.10
CA ILE A 154 3.18 -15.32 5.44
C ILE A 154 2.24 -14.26 5.99
N GLY A 155 1.28 -14.64 6.84
CA GLY A 155 0.34 -13.63 7.35
C GLY A 155 -0.62 -14.11 8.42
N LYS A 156 -1.47 -13.18 8.86
CA LYS A 156 -2.55 -13.46 9.81
C LYS A 156 -3.75 -12.58 9.52
N THR A 157 -4.91 -13.18 9.56
CA THR A 157 -6.21 -12.50 9.46
C THR A 157 -6.70 -12.05 10.83
N GLY A 158 -7.48 -10.98 10.86
CA GLY A 158 -8.20 -10.52 12.03
C GLY A 158 -9.65 -10.20 11.70
N THR A 159 -10.54 -10.46 12.66
CA THR A 159 -11.96 -10.08 12.60
C THR A 159 -12.35 -9.54 13.97
N ALA A 160 -12.70 -8.26 14.03
CA ALA A 160 -13.09 -7.60 15.26
C ALA A 160 -14.52 -7.04 15.14
N GLN A 161 -15.31 -7.22 16.20
CA GLN A 161 -16.59 -6.52 16.34
C GLN A 161 -16.35 -5.03 16.56
N ILE A 162 -17.28 -4.20 16.10
CA ILE A 162 -17.21 -2.76 16.31
C ILE A 162 -17.97 -2.40 17.59
N TYR A 163 -17.26 -1.70 18.48
CA TYR A 163 -17.88 -1.06 19.64
C TYR A 163 -18.34 0.35 19.23
N ASP A 164 -19.61 0.65 19.51
CA ASP A 164 -20.19 1.97 19.29
C ASP A 164 -20.03 2.80 20.58
N THR A 165 -19.21 3.82 20.50
CA THR A 165 -18.93 4.70 21.63
C THR A 165 -20.10 5.63 21.96
N GLU A 166 -21.02 5.86 21.03
CA GLU A 166 -22.19 6.70 21.28
C GLU A 166 -23.28 5.94 22.04
N THR A 167 -23.52 4.69 21.66
CA THR A 167 -24.52 3.85 22.33
C THR A 167 -23.96 3.05 23.50
N GLY A 168 -22.63 2.88 23.56
CA GLY A 168 -21.99 2.06 24.59
C GLY A 168 -22.17 0.54 24.37
N GLU A 169 -22.46 0.11 23.15
CA GLU A 169 -22.79 -1.30 22.84
C GLU A 169 -21.90 -1.86 21.74
N TRP A 170 -21.74 -3.19 21.72
CA TRP A 170 -21.15 -3.91 20.61
C TRP A 170 -22.17 -4.04 19.49
N LEU A 171 -21.82 -3.55 18.31
CA LEU A 171 -22.66 -3.70 17.14
C LEU A 171 -22.76 -5.18 16.74
N SER A 172 -23.94 -5.64 16.31
CA SER A 172 -24.23 -7.05 16.03
C SER A 172 -24.76 -7.31 14.61
N GLY A 173 -24.80 -6.30 13.76
CA GLY A 173 -25.22 -6.43 12.36
C GLY A 173 -24.22 -7.24 11.54
N LYS A 174 -24.69 -7.83 10.45
CA LYS A 174 -23.87 -8.62 9.51
C LYS A 174 -22.63 -7.90 9.02
N ASN A 175 -22.69 -6.57 8.91
CA ASN A 175 -21.61 -5.73 8.38
C ASN A 175 -20.82 -4.99 9.49
N ASP A 176 -21.14 -5.27 10.76
CA ASP A 176 -20.59 -4.53 11.90
C ASP A 176 -19.25 -5.10 12.40
N TYR A 177 -18.36 -5.36 11.45
CA TYR A 177 -17.03 -5.91 11.71
C TYR A 177 -15.94 -5.06 11.08
N ILE A 178 -14.75 -5.16 11.67
CA ILE A 178 -13.48 -4.76 11.05
C ILE A 178 -12.77 -6.05 10.67
N PHE A 179 -12.52 -6.25 9.38
CA PHE A 179 -11.62 -7.28 8.88
C PHE A 179 -10.25 -6.68 8.69
N SER A 180 -9.23 -7.42 9.07
CA SER A 180 -7.85 -7.01 8.86
C SER A 180 -6.98 -8.17 8.38
N PHE A 181 -5.89 -7.81 7.73
CA PHE A 181 -4.86 -8.73 7.29
C PHE A 181 -3.49 -8.11 7.51
N THR A 182 -2.58 -8.92 8.02
CA THR A 182 -1.15 -8.61 8.06
C THR A 182 -0.42 -9.63 7.21
N GLY A 183 0.42 -9.17 6.29
CA GLY A 183 1.22 -10.03 5.42
C GLY A 183 2.66 -9.60 5.37
N LEU A 184 3.56 -10.58 5.24
CA LEU A 184 5.00 -10.35 5.03
C LEU A 184 5.46 -11.21 3.85
N TYR A 185 6.40 -10.70 3.06
CA TYR A 185 6.97 -11.38 1.89
C TYR A 185 8.40 -10.91 1.61
N PRO A 186 9.32 -11.79 1.18
CA PRO A 186 9.22 -13.28 1.22
C PRO A 186 9.24 -13.82 2.65
N LYS A 187 8.91 -15.09 2.83
CA LYS A 187 8.87 -15.76 4.16
C LYS A 187 10.20 -15.69 4.90
N GLU A 188 11.28 -16.08 4.24
CA GLU A 188 12.58 -16.24 4.92
C GLU A 188 13.20 -14.89 5.30
N ASP A 189 13.20 -13.91 4.40
CA ASP A 189 13.73 -12.56 4.62
C ASP A 189 12.74 -11.50 4.15
N PRO A 190 11.73 -11.16 4.96
CA PRO A 190 10.67 -10.25 4.53
C PRO A 190 11.17 -8.84 4.23
N GLU A 191 10.95 -8.40 2.99
CA GLU A 191 11.21 -7.05 2.52
C GLU A 191 9.93 -6.20 2.43
N ILE A 192 8.77 -6.86 2.38
CA ILE A 192 7.45 -6.21 2.34
C ILE A 192 6.67 -6.61 3.57
N ILE A 193 6.08 -5.61 4.23
CA ILE A 193 5.09 -5.79 5.28
C ILE A 193 3.85 -5.02 4.88
N ILE A 194 2.70 -5.68 4.86
CA ILE A 194 1.40 -5.05 4.63
C ILE A 194 0.52 -5.19 5.87
N TYR A 195 -0.16 -4.11 6.21
CA TYR A 195 -1.31 -4.12 7.10
C TYR A 195 -2.48 -3.49 6.35
N ALA A 196 -3.55 -4.23 6.20
CA ALA A 196 -4.77 -3.78 5.55
C ALA A 196 -5.97 -4.01 6.45
N ALA A 197 -6.88 -3.06 6.51
CA ALA A 197 -8.10 -3.18 7.30
C ALA A 197 -9.29 -2.57 6.55
N MET A 198 -10.46 -3.20 6.71
CA MET A 198 -11.71 -2.77 6.12
C MET A 198 -12.80 -2.76 7.20
N ARG A 199 -13.41 -1.59 7.42
CA ARG A 199 -14.46 -1.39 8.41
C ARG A 199 -15.83 -1.39 7.73
N LYS A 200 -16.79 -2.13 8.28
CA LYS A 200 -18.19 -2.21 7.81
C LYS A 200 -18.32 -2.52 6.31
N PRO A 201 -17.74 -3.63 5.81
CA PRO A 201 -17.85 -3.98 4.40
C PRO A 201 -19.30 -4.21 4.00
N THR A 202 -19.71 -3.72 2.85
CA THR A 202 -21.09 -3.80 2.35
C THR A 202 -21.63 -5.25 2.29
N TRP A 203 -20.75 -6.18 1.95
CA TRP A 203 -21.12 -7.61 1.82
C TRP A 203 -20.89 -8.44 3.08
N GLY A 204 -20.37 -7.86 4.15
CA GLY A 204 -20.04 -8.57 5.40
C GLY A 204 -18.97 -9.65 5.26
N THR A 205 -18.07 -9.51 4.28
CA THR A 205 -16.98 -10.46 4.01
C THR A 205 -15.64 -9.73 3.84
N SER A 206 -14.53 -10.47 3.96
CA SER A 206 -13.18 -9.97 3.76
C SER A 206 -12.63 -10.16 2.33
N ASN A 207 -13.44 -10.63 1.37
CA ASN A 207 -12.96 -10.94 0.02
C ASN A 207 -12.32 -9.73 -0.69
N GLY A 208 -12.96 -8.57 -0.64
CA GLY A 208 -12.41 -7.35 -1.25
C GLY A 208 -11.09 -6.90 -0.61
N LEU A 209 -10.93 -7.13 0.70
CA LEU A 209 -9.67 -6.87 1.39
C LEU A 209 -8.57 -7.82 0.91
N ALA A 210 -8.91 -9.09 0.69
CA ALA A 210 -7.95 -10.09 0.21
C ALA A 210 -7.50 -9.77 -1.22
N GLU A 211 -8.43 -9.44 -2.11
CA GLU A 211 -8.09 -9.05 -3.50
C GLU A 211 -7.19 -7.83 -3.52
N ALA A 212 -7.57 -6.74 -2.84
CA ALA A 212 -6.76 -5.53 -2.78
C ALA A 212 -5.36 -5.78 -2.18
N SER A 213 -5.28 -6.58 -1.12
CA SER A 213 -3.99 -6.91 -0.50
C SER A 213 -3.08 -7.71 -1.45
N LYS A 214 -3.64 -8.67 -2.18
CA LYS A 214 -2.89 -9.45 -3.18
C LYS A 214 -2.37 -8.57 -4.31
N ASP A 215 -3.22 -7.71 -4.86
CA ASP A 215 -2.87 -6.81 -5.95
C ASP A 215 -1.73 -5.87 -5.56
N VAL A 216 -1.80 -5.29 -4.36
CA VAL A 216 -0.74 -4.42 -3.82
C VAL A 216 0.56 -5.20 -3.63
N MET A 217 0.53 -6.38 -3.00
CA MET A 217 1.73 -7.17 -2.77
C MET A 217 2.38 -7.64 -4.08
N GLN A 218 1.59 -8.10 -5.04
CA GLN A 218 2.10 -8.47 -6.36
C GLN A 218 2.72 -7.29 -7.09
N SER A 219 2.07 -6.11 -7.03
CA SER A 219 2.58 -4.89 -7.66
C SER A 219 3.92 -4.46 -7.06
N ILE A 220 4.05 -4.46 -5.73
CA ILE A 220 5.31 -4.12 -5.04
C ILE A 220 6.39 -5.16 -5.36
N ALA A 221 6.05 -6.45 -5.34
CA ALA A 221 7.01 -7.50 -5.62
C ALA A 221 7.51 -7.45 -7.08
N LYS A 222 6.65 -7.12 -8.05
CA LYS A 222 7.05 -6.84 -9.44
C LYS A 222 7.97 -5.62 -9.51
N TYR A 223 7.58 -4.54 -8.87
CA TYR A 223 8.34 -3.30 -8.83
C TYR A 223 9.76 -3.51 -8.27
N ARG A 224 9.90 -4.35 -7.24
CA ARG A 224 11.18 -4.66 -6.60
C ARG A 224 11.94 -5.82 -7.23
N ASN A 225 11.47 -6.38 -8.35
CA ASN A 225 12.06 -7.55 -9.02
C ASN A 225 12.28 -8.76 -8.09
N MET A 226 11.32 -9.01 -7.20
CA MET A 226 11.41 -10.07 -6.19
C MET A 226 11.02 -11.46 -6.72
N PHE A 227 10.80 -11.61 -8.03
CA PHE A 227 10.47 -12.88 -8.67
C PHE A 227 11.68 -13.47 -9.38
N SER A 228 11.99 -14.71 -9.06
CA SER A 228 13.05 -15.45 -9.73
C SER A 228 12.60 -16.16 -11.02
N ASP A 229 11.28 -16.35 -11.26
CA ASP A 229 10.77 -17.28 -12.28
C ASP A 229 9.56 -16.81 -13.11
N VAL A 230 9.31 -15.52 -13.25
CA VAL A 230 8.33 -15.06 -14.23
C VAL A 230 9.04 -14.74 -15.53
N THR A 231 8.75 -15.51 -16.57
CA THR A 231 9.18 -15.26 -17.95
C THR A 231 8.96 -13.81 -18.33
N SER A 232 10.08 -13.09 -18.46
CA SER A 232 10.23 -11.65 -18.68
C SER A 232 10.01 -10.77 -17.42
N PRO A 233 11.01 -10.69 -16.52
CA PRO A 233 11.08 -9.54 -15.65
C PRO A 233 11.38 -8.33 -16.56
N THR A 234 10.46 -7.39 -16.64
CA THR A 234 10.84 -6.05 -17.04
C THR A 234 11.74 -5.58 -15.89
N THR A 235 13.05 -5.63 -16.08
CA THR A 235 14.02 -5.16 -15.10
C THR A 235 13.67 -3.69 -14.83
N ILE A 236 13.18 -3.40 -13.62
CA ILE A 236 12.91 -2.01 -13.25
C ILE A 236 14.26 -1.42 -12.90
N ASN A 237 14.75 -0.56 -13.78
CA ASN A 237 15.99 0.17 -13.56
C ASN A 237 15.68 1.55 -12.97
N GLU A 238 16.56 2.02 -12.12
CA GLU A 238 16.53 3.37 -11.58
C GLU A 238 17.45 4.27 -12.39
N TYR A 239 16.94 5.43 -12.77
CA TYR A 239 17.67 6.43 -13.55
C TYR A 239 17.56 7.79 -12.87
N THR A 240 18.59 8.60 -13.05
CA THR A 240 18.52 10.03 -12.72
C THR A 240 18.05 10.79 -13.95
N MET A 241 16.96 11.56 -13.83
CA MET A 241 16.36 12.30 -14.94
C MET A 241 17.30 13.36 -15.48
N ASN A 242 17.57 13.32 -16.76
CA ASN A 242 18.36 14.31 -17.47
C ASN A 242 17.57 15.61 -17.70
N ASN A 243 18.30 16.68 -18.03
CA ASN A 243 17.68 17.92 -18.48
C ASN A 243 17.35 17.84 -19.97
N TYR A 244 16.08 17.81 -20.31
CA TYR A 244 15.56 17.74 -21.67
C TYR A 244 15.12 19.08 -22.23
N MET A 245 15.16 20.14 -21.43
CA MET A 245 14.78 21.49 -21.87
C MET A 245 15.58 21.93 -23.09
N ASN A 246 14.89 22.38 -24.13
CA ASN A 246 15.42 22.80 -25.45
C ASN A 246 16.12 21.71 -26.27
N LYS A 247 16.09 20.45 -25.84
CA LYS A 247 16.57 19.31 -26.65
C LYS A 247 15.55 18.91 -27.72
N SER A 248 16.04 18.24 -28.78
CA SER A 248 15.20 17.64 -29.81
C SER A 248 14.28 16.59 -29.21
N VAL A 249 12.99 16.63 -29.57
CA VAL A 249 12.00 15.64 -29.13
C VAL A 249 12.37 14.24 -29.60
N ILE A 250 12.93 14.12 -30.82
CA ILE A 250 13.35 12.82 -31.40
C ILE A 250 14.47 12.20 -30.56
N ASP A 251 15.48 13.00 -30.21
CA ASP A 251 16.62 12.51 -29.42
C ASP A 251 16.21 12.13 -27.99
N VAL A 252 15.36 12.95 -27.37
CA VAL A 252 14.82 12.68 -26.02
C VAL A 252 13.98 11.43 -26.02
N LYS A 253 13.13 11.24 -27.03
CA LYS A 253 12.34 10.03 -27.19
C LYS A 253 13.21 8.78 -27.32
N ALA A 254 14.24 8.82 -28.16
CA ALA A 254 15.16 7.70 -28.33
C ALA A 254 15.92 7.36 -27.04
N GLU A 255 16.31 8.38 -26.28
CA GLU A 255 16.95 8.20 -24.96
C GLU A 255 16.00 7.52 -23.97
N LEU A 256 14.75 8.00 -23.84
CA LEU A 256 13.74 7.43 -22.93
C LEU A 256 13.32 6.01 -23.37
N ASP A 257 13.22 5.75 -24.67
CA ASP A 257 12.96 4.41 -25.20
C ASP A 257 14.09 3.42 -24.81
N THR A 258 15.34 3.87 -24.85
CA THR A 258 16.49 3.06 -24.41
C THR A 258 16.46 2.77 -22.91
N MET A 259 15.95 3.72 -22.12
CA MET A 259 15.74 3.54 -20.68
C MET A 259 14.53 2.67 -20.34
N GLY A 260 13.69 2.35 -21.34
CA GLY A 260 12.44 1.60 -21.14
C GLY A 260 11.36 2.37 -20.40
N VAL A 261 11.49 3.70 -20.32
CA VAL A 261 10.57 4.58 -19.58
C VAL A 261 9.40 4.96 -20.48
N LYS A 262 8.17 4.81 -19.95
CA LYS A 262 6.96 5.26 -20.66
C LYS A 262 6.97 6.79 -20.78
N GLN A 263 6.58 7.31 -21.94
CA GLN A 263 6.56 8.73 -22.20
C GLN A 263 5.22 9.21 -22.76
N VAL A 264 4.81 10.39 -22.35
CA VAL A 264 3.66 11.12 -22.87
C VAL A 264 4.14 12.47 -23.37
N ILE A 265 4.07 12.65 -24.70
CA ILE A 265 4.54 13.85 -25.39
C ILE A 265 3.32 14.67 -25.82
N ILE A 266 3.25 15.92 -25.40
CA ILE A 266 2.17 16.85 -25.69
C ILE A 266 2.65 17.90 -26.67
N GLY A 267 1.96 17.99 -27.80
CA GLY A 267 2.26 18.90 -28.91
C GLY A 267 3.12 18.25 -29.98
N ASN A 268 3.24 18.92 -31.14
CA ASN A 268 3.93 18.45 -32.34
C ASN A 268 5.20 19.28 -32.64
N GLY A 269 5.71 20.00 -31.66
CA GLY A 269 6.93 20.79 -31.81
C GLY A 269 8.19 19.93 -31.87
N ASP A 270 9.30 20.52 -32.28
CA ASP A 270 10.59 19.85 -32.46
C ASP A 270 11.48 19.86 -31.21
N LYS A 271 11.14 20.69 -30.19
CA LYS A 271 11.90 20.84 -28.95
C LYS A 271 11.04 20.70 -27.72
N VAL A 272 11.63 20.16 -26.66
CA VAL A 272 11.00 20.08 -25.34
C VAL A 272 11.06 21.44 -24.66
N ILE A 273 9.91 21.95 -24.19
CA ILE A 273 9.81 23.19 -23.41
C ILE A 273 9.40 22.99 -21.96
N LYS A 274 8.92 21.81 -21.62
CA LYS A 274 8.60 21.43 -20.25
C LYS A 274 8.74 19.93 -20.07
N GLN A 275 9.26 19.48 -18.93
CA GLN A 275 9.40 18.08 -18.57
C GLN A 275 8.93 17.83 -17.15
N TYR A 276 8.47 16.62 -16.90
CA TYR A 276 8.25 16.05 -15.58
C TYR A 276 8.50 14.53 -15.67
N PRO A 277 9.25 13.91 -14.75
CA PRO A 277 9.97 14.52 -13.61
C PRO A 277 11.04 15.54 -13.99
N ASN A 278 11.49 16.34 -13.02
CA ASN A 278 12.48 17.38 -13.25
C ASN A 278 13.89 16.80 -13.40
N LYS A 279 14.82 17.58 -13.92
CA LYS A 279 16.23 17.24 -13.92
C LYS A 279 16.70 16.87 -12.50
N GLY A 280 17.36 15.71 -12.37
CA GLY A 280 17.93 15.23 -11.11
C GLY A 280 16.99 14.38 -10.27
N ASP A 281 15.69 14.31 -10.60
CA ASP A 281 14.77 13.40 -9.93
C ASP A 281 15.13 11.95 -10.26
N GLN A 282 14.96 11.06 -9.29
CA GLN A 282 15.07 9.62 -9.51
C GLN A 282 13.79 9.11 -10.15
N VAL A 283 13.92 8.34 -11.22
CA VAL A 283 12.82 7.74 -11.96
C VAL A 283 13.10 6.27 -12.22
N LEU A 284 12.07 5.50 -12.31
CA LEU A 284 12.12 4.08 -12.58
C LEU A 284 11.68 3.82 -14.02
N SER A 285 12.15 2.73 -14.61
CA SER A 285 11.70 2.35 -15.95
C SER A 285 10.18 2.09 -16.03
N SER A 286 9.50 1.86 -14.87
CA SER A 286 8.04 1.76 -14.77
C SER A 286 7.31 3.09 -14.73
N ASP A 287 8.02 4.21 -14.49
CA ASP A 287 7.42 5.53 -14.38
C ASP A 287 7.05 6.10 -15.75
N THR A 288 6.24 7.17 -15.72
CA THR A 288 5.86 7.89 -16.94
C THR A 288 6.52 9.27 -16.94
N VAL A 289 7.25 9.56 -18.01
CA VAL A 289 7.83 10.88 -18.26
C VAL A 289 6.88 11.69 -19.14
N TYR A 290 6.59 12.92 -18.72
CA TYR A 290 5.71 13.85 -19.41
C TYR A 290 6.55 14.98 -20.03
N LEU A 291 6.33 15.24 -21.31
CA LEU A 291 7.03 16.27 -22.07
C LEU A 291 6.02 17.18 -22.76
N ILE A 292 6.24 18.50 -22.73
CA ILE A 292 5.54 19.44 -23.59
C ILE A 292 6.53 19.99 -24.59
N THR A 293 6.12 20.03 -25.86
CA THR A 293 6.92 20.53 -26.95
C THR A 293 6.66 22.02 -27.20
N ASN A 294 7.53 22.68 -27.99
CA ASN A 294 7.38 24.07 -28.42
C ASN A 294 6.23 24.29 -29.45
N ASP A 295 5.24 23.41 -29.46
CA ASP A 295 4.00 23.61 -30.23
C ASP A 295 3.24 24.83 -29.70
N SER A 296 2.77 25.68 -30.61
CA SER A 296 1.96 26.86 -30.27
C SER A 296 0.58 26.52 -29.74
N ASN A 297 0.10 25.30 -29.96
CA ASN A 297 -1.26 24.87 -29.62
C ASN A 297 -1.28 23.42 -29.08
N PRO A 298 -0.68 23.16 -27.91
CA PRO A 298 -0.70 21.83 -27.33
C PRO A 298 -2.13 21.36 -27.03
N THR A 299 -2.39 20.08 -27.22
CA THR A 299 -3.72 19.48 -27.00
C THR A 299 -3.80 18.72 -25.70
N ILE A 300 -5.00 18.61 -25.14
CA ILE A 300 -5.30 17.76 -23.99
C ILE A 300 -5.24 16.30 -24.41
N PRO A 301 -4.51 15.41 -23.73
CA PRO A 301 -4.49 14.01 -24.08
C PRO A 301 -5.80 13.31 -23.71
N ASP A 302 -6.09 12.19 -24.35
CA ASP A 302 -7.10 11.25 -23.89
C ASP A 302 -6.53 10.50 -22.65
N MET A 303 -7.14 10.75 -21.50
CA MET A 303 -6.74 10.16 -20.22
C MET A 303 -7.62 8.96 -19.84
N THR A 304 -8.53 8.51 -20.72
CA THR A 304 -9.37 7.34 -20.46
C THR A 304 -8.49 6.12 -20.15
N GLY A 305 -8.79 5.42 -19.06
CA GLY A 305 -8.00 4.30 -18.56
C GLY A 305 -6.77 4.66 -17.70
N TRP A 306 -6.46 5.95 -17.57
CA TRP A 306 -5.36 6.36 -16.72
C TRP A 306 -5.73 6.23 -15.24
N ALA A 307 -4.74 5.92 -14.41
CA ALA A 307 -4.93 6.03 -12.97
C ALA A 307 -5.22 7.49 -12.57
N ARG A 308 -6.04 7.67 -11.53
CA ARG A 308 -6.41 8.99 -11.02
C ARG A 308 -5.19 9.91 -10.82
N SER A 309 -4.14 9.39 -10.18
CA SER A 309 -2.91 10.14 -9.90
C SER A 309 -2.22 10.65 -11.16
N ASP A 310 -2.20 9.86 -12.22
CA ASP A 310 -1.53 10.21 -13.48
C ASP A 310 -2.34 11.24 -14.26
N ALA A 311 -3.67 11.11 -14.24
CA ALA A 311 -4.57 12.07 -14.88
C ALA A 311 -4.49 13.45 -14.21
N ILE A 312 -4.56 13.50 -12.87
CA ILE A 312 -4.41 14.76 -12.11
C ILE A 312 -3.06 15.40 -12.39
N ARG A 313 -1.98 14.62 -12.31
CA ARG A 313 -0.62 15.09 -12.58
C ARG A 313 -0.50 15.67 -13.99
N MET A 314 -1.12 15.03 -14.99
CA MET A 314 -1.13 15.55 -16.36
C MET A 314 -1.88 16.87 -16.48
N ILE A 315 -3.07 16.98 -15.86
CA ILE A 315 -3.87 18.20 -15.89
C ILE A 315 -3.10 19.37 -15.27
N GLU A 316 -2.48 19.13 -14.10
CA GLU A 316 -1.64 20.13 -13.41
C GLU A 316 -0.36 20.45 -14.21
N PHE A 317 0.25 19.44 -14.85
CA PHE A 317 1.40 19.62 -15.72
C PHE A 317 1.07 20.49 -16.94
N LEU A 318 -0.14 20.39 -17.46
CA LEU A 318 -0.67 21.29 -18.49
C LEU A 318 -0.99 22.70 -17.94
N GLY A 319 -0.97 22.92 -16.63
CA GLY A 319 -1.34 24.17 -15.97
C GLY A 319 -2.84 24.42 -16.02
N LEU A 320 -3.65 23.37 -15.94
CA LEU A 320 -5.10 23.40 -15.93
C LEU A 320 -5.61 23.00 -14.54
N SER A 321 -6.86 23.36 -14.23
CA SER A 321 -7.54 22.91 -13.02
C SER A 321 -8.32 21.62 -13.29
N HIS A 322 -8.59 20.84 -12.23
CA HIS A 322 -9.40 19.64 -12.32
C HIS A 322 -10.55 19.63 -11.31
N GLU A 323 -11.60 18.92 -11.66
CA GLU A 323 -12.64 18.43 -10.78
C GLU A 323 -12.75 16.93 -10.96
N GLU A 324 -13.08 16.20 -9.90
CA GLU A 324 -13.15 14.76 -9.96
C GLU A 324 -14.43 14.20 -9.33
N GLU A 325 -14.93 13.11 -9.89
CA GLU A 325 -16.06 12.36 -9.37
C GLU A 325 -15.74 10.87 -9.39
N GLY A 326 -15.85 10.20 -8.23
CA GLY A 326 -15.48 8.79 -8.07
C GLY A 326 -14.02 8.60 -7.68
N TYR A 327 -13.49 7.39 -7.89
CA TYR A 327 -12.11 7.00 -7.57
C TYR A 327 -11.65 5.84 -8.48
N GLY A 328 -10.31 5.65 -8.57
CA GLY A 328 -9.70 4.59 -9.36
C GLY A 328 -9.16 5.05 -10.71
N TYR A 329 -9.79 4.62 -11.80
CA TYR A 329 -9.34 4.89 -13.15
C TYR A 329 -10.30 5.80 -13.90
N VAL A 330 -9.76 6.68 -14.75
CA VAL A 330 -10.57 7.59 -15.58
C VAL A 330 -11.42 6.80 -16.56
N THR A 331 -12.74 6.96 -16.47
CA THR A 331 -13.71 6.38 -17.41
C THR A 331 -14.18 7.40 -18.43
N SER A 332 -14.16 8.69 -18.07
CA SER A 332 -14.47 9.79 -18.99
C SER A 332 -13.84 11.11 -18.53
N GLN A 333 -13.67 12.02 -19.45
CA GLN A 333 -13.22 13.40 -19.22
C GLN A 333 -14.15 14.40 -19.93
N SER A 334 -14.38 15.56 -19.30
CA SER A 334 -15.32 16.57 -19.83
C SER A 334 -14.86 17.24 -21.12
N ILE A 335 -13.56 17.23 -21.37
CA ILE A 335 -12.96 17.81 -22.59
C ILE A 335 -12.32 16.64 -23.35
N PRO A 336 -12.75 16.33 -24.58
CA PRO A 336 -12.21 15.23 -25.36
C PRO A 336 -10.71 15.34 -25.61
N GLY A 337 -10.02 14.19 -25.68
CA GLY A 337 -8.62 14.12 -26.11
C GLY A 337 -8.46 14.73 -27.51
N GLY A 338 -7.32 15.39 -27.74
CA GLY A 338 -7.04 16.13 -28.98
C GLY A 338 -7.59 17.56 -29.01
N THR A 339 -8.39 17.97 -28.04
CA THR A 339 -8.88 19.36 -27.95
C THR A 339 -7.73 20.30 -27.60
N PRO A 340 -7.55 21.45 -28.30
CA PRO A 340 -6.54 22.44 -27.96
C PRO A 340 -6.66 22.93 -26.52
N LYS A 341 -5.54 23.09 -25.86
CA LYS A 341 -5.46 23.57 -24.49
C LYS A 341 -5.89 25.05 -24.45
N GLY A 342 -7.04 25.35 -23.81
CA GLY A 342 -7.45 26.72 -23.49
C GLY A 342 -6.74 27.29 -22.27
N SER A 343 -6.88 28.60 -22.03
CA SER A 343 -6.45 29.26 -20.79
C SER A 343 -7.52 29.07 -19.71
N ASN A 344 -7.09 28.82 -18.47
CA ASN A 344 -7.98 28.71 -17.29
C ASN A 344 -9.13 27.70 -17.45
N THR A 345 -8.86 26.57 -18.09
CA THR A 345 -9.84 25.51 -18.30
C THR A 345 -9.84 24.54 -17.14
N THR A 346 -11.01 24.17 -16.63
CA THR A 346 -11.18 23.09 -15.65
C THR A 346 -11.62 21.82 -16.38
N ILE A 347 -10.93 20.72 -16.14
CA ILE A 347 -11.27 19.40 -16.68
C ILE A 347 -11.95 18.60 -15.58
N LYS A 348 -13.20 18.19 -15.79
CA LYS A 348 -13.85 17.21 -14.92
C LYS A 348 -13.50 15.81 -15.40
N ILE A 349 -13.01 14.95 -14.50
CA ILE A 349 -12.76 13.52 -14.74
C ILE A 349 -13.73 12.67 -13.92
N THR A 350 -14.30 11.65 -14.54
CA THR A 350 -15.12 10.64 -13.87
C THR A 350 -14.27 9.38 -13.70
N LEU A 351 -14.30 8.78 -12.52
CA LEU A 351 -13.44 7.68 -12.12
C LEU A 351 -14.28 6.48 -11.70
N SER A 352 -13.77 5.26 -11.96
CA SER A 352 -14.33 3.97 -11.51
C SER A 352 -13.25 3.05 -10.97
N GLU A 353 -13.61 2.17 -10.07
CA GLU A 353 -12.71 1.18 -9.43
C GLU A 353 -11.97 0.28 -10.43
N LYS A 354 -12.64 -0.09 -11.53
CA LYS A 354 -12.05 -0.94 -12.58
C LYS A 354 -12.26 -0.29 -13.93
N TYR A 355 -11.18 -0.19 -14.69
CA TYR A 355 -11.24 0.14 -16.10
C TYR A 355 -11.29 -1.15 -16.90
N ASP A 356 -12.37 -1.38 -17.64
CA ASP A 356 -12.48 -2.50 -18.58
C ASP A 356 -11.82 -2.12 -19.92
N LEU A 357 -10.62 -2.66 -20.13
CA LEU A 357 -9.86 -2.46 -21.38
C LEU A 357 -10.62 -2.94 -22.64
N ASN A 358 -11.66 -3.76 -22.49
CA ASN A 358 -12.46 -4.29 -23.59
C ASN A 358 -13.70 -3.43 -23.87
N ALA A 359 -14.13 -2.56 -22.97
CA ALA A 359 -15.32 -1.72 -23.12
C ALA A 359 -15.21 -0.71 -24.28
N GLY A 360 -13.99 -0.37 -24.69
CA GLY A 360 -13.72 0.54 -25.81
C GLY A 360 -13.66 -0.12 -27.21
N GLN A 361 -13.71 -1.47 -27.28
CA GLN A 361 -13.64 -2.21 -28.55
C GLN A 361 -14.97 -2.76 -29.06
N THR A 362 -15.99 -2.79 -28.21
CA THR A 362 -17.36 -3.15 -28.63
C THR A 362 -18.13 -1.87 -28.93
N GLY A 363 -18.19 -1.50 -30.21
CA GLY A 363 -19.07 -0.43 -30.70
C GLY A 363 -20.55 -0.81 -30.57
N GLU A 364 -21.06 -1.04 -29.38
CA GLU A 364 -22.48 -1.19 -29.13
C GLU A 364 -23.01 0.12 -28.51
N THR A 365 -23.75 0.82 -29.34
CA THR A 365 -24.60 1.94 -28.96
C THR A 365 -25.59 1.50 -27.88
N PRO A 366 -25.76 2.20 -26.76
CA PRO A 366 -26.83 1.88 -25.82
C PRO A 366 -28.17 1.99 -26.50
N ALA A 367 -28.93 0.90 -26.53
CA ALA A 367 -30.34 0.95 -26.94
C ALA A 367 -31.13 1.84 -25.98
N GLN A 368 -31.98 2.66 -26.58
CA GLN A 368 -32.87 3.65 -25.95
C GLN A 368 -33.78 3.10 -24.88
#